data_f187ca15dc81576b9bc49bb89b796e7b
#
_entry.id   f187ca15dc81576b9bc49bb89b796e7b
#
_cell.length_a   1.000
_cell.length_b   1.000
_cell.length_c   1.000
_cell.angle_alpha   90.00
_cell.angle_beta   90.00
_cell.angle_gamma   90.00
#
_symmetry.space_group_name_H-M   'P 1'
#
loop_
_entity.id
_entity.type
_entity.pdbx_description
1 polymer ?
#
loop_
_entity_poly.entity_id
_entity_poly.type
_entity_poly.pdbx_seq_one_letter_code
_entity_poly.pdbx_strand_id
1 'polypeptide(L)'
;GGRNYLHINAKGDVEPCVFIHYSNCNIHDTSLLDALRSPLFMAYHDNQPFNDNMLRPCPMLENPEALRAMVKATGAVNTDYQSPESVDHLCDKTTPYAENWKPTADRLWSETCAKCGKCN
;
A
#
# COMPACT_ATOMS: atom_id res chain seq x y z
N GLY A 1 0.14 6.45 2.18
CA GLY A 1 0.40 6.53 0.75
C GLY A 1 -0.84 6.38 -0.10
N GLY A 2 -0.76 6.81 -1.36
CA GLY A 2 -1.83 6.66 -2.33
C GLY A 2 -3.06 7.56 -2.10
N ARG A 3 -3.08 8.29 -1.01
CA ARG A 3 -4.21 9.15 -0.65
C ARG A 3 -3.72 10.55 -0.24
N ASN A 4 -2.86 10.65 0.75
CA ASN A 4 -2.38 11.93 1.27
C ASN A 4 -1.00 12.32 0.70
N TYR A 5 -0.32 11.38 0.09
CA TYR A 5 0.93 11.60 -0.65
C TYR A 5 1.11 10.52 -1.72
N LEU A 6 2.01 10.79 -2.64
CA LEU A 6 2.44 9.87 -3.68
C LEU A 6 3.95 9.98 -3.87
N HIS A 7 4.51 9.05 -4.61
CA HIS A 7 5.92 9.05 -5.00
C HIS A 7 6.02 9.04 -6.53
N ILE A 8 6.91 9.83 -7.08
CA ILE A 8 7.26 9.79 -8.50
C ILE A 8 8.71 9.34 -8.58
N ASN A 9 8.96 8.21 -9.23
CA ASN A 9 10.31 7.68 -9.34
C ASN A 9 11.11 8.40 -10.43
N ALA A 10 12.39 8.04 -10.57
CA ALA A 10 13.28 8.68 -11.53
C ALA A 10 12.85 8.53 -13.01
N LYS A 11 12.03 7.54 -13.32
CA LYS A 11 11.46 7.32 -14.64
C LYS A 11 10.13 8.06 -14.84
N GLY A 12 9.58 8.65 -13.81
CA GLY A 12 8.30 9.35 -13.84
C GLY A 12 7.09 8.48 -13.52
N ASP A 13 7.25 7.23 -13.12
CA ASP A 13 6.14 6.39 -12.69
C ASP A 13 5.54 6.91 -11.39
N VAL A 14 4.23 6.97 -11.34
CA VAL A 14 3.48 7.49 -10.18
C VAL A 14 3.08 6.33 -9.30
N GLU A 15 3.70 6.26 -8.12
CA GLU A 15 3.59 5.15 -7.17
C GLU A 15 2.85 5.61 -5.90
N PRO A 16 2.05 4.74 -5.25
CA PRO A 16 1.32 5.13 -4.04
C PRO A 16 2.24 5.47 -2.86
N CYS A 17 3.43 4.88 -2.82
CA CYS A 17 4.39 5.02 -1.73
C CYS A 17 5.80 4.78 -2.27
N VAL A 18 6.80 5.38 -1.66
CA VAL A 18 8.22 5.20 -2.04
C VAL A 18 8.67 3.72 -1.96
N PHE A 19 7.99 2.91 -1.18
CA PHE A 19 8.30 1.48 -1.03
C PHE A 19 7.43 0.56 -1.89
N ILE A 20 6.45 1.10 -2.59
CA ILE A 20 5.53 0.34 -3.45
C ILE A 20 5.87 0.61 -4.91
N HIS A 21 6.56 -0.34 -5.52
CA HIS A 21 7.05 -0.23 -6.90
C HIS A 21 6.06 -0.83 -7.90
N TYR A 22 4.82 -0.33 -7.86
CA TYR A 22 3.75 -0.70 -8.79
C TYR A 22 3.00 0.56 -9.22
N SER A 23 2.66 0.67 -10.50
CA SER A 23 1.98 1.83 -11.05
C SER A 23 1.14 1.48 -12.27
N ASN A 24 0.12 2.30 -12.53
CA ASN A 24 -0.66 2.27 -13.75
C ASN A 24 -0.28 3.41 -14.71
N CYS A 25 0.53 4.37 -14.31
CA CYS A 25 0.75 5.57 -15.10
C CYS A 25 2.09 6.23 -14.86
N ASN A 26 2.46 7.09 -15.82
CA ASN A 26 3.71 7.84 -15.78
C ASN A 26 3.39 9.34 -15.96
N ILE A 27 4.08 10.19 -15.21
CA ILE A 27 3.82 11.64 -15.21
C ILE A 27 4.14 12.30 -16.56
N HIS A 28 4.92 11.65 -17.43
CA HIS A 28 5.19 12.14 -18.78
C HIS A 28 4.00 11.96 -19.73
N ASP A 29 3.10 11.01 -19.42
CA ASP A 29 1.97 10.63 -20.28
C ASP A 29 0.63 11.10 -19.73
N THR A 30 0.57 11.50 -18.47
CA THR A 30 -0.67 11.79 -17.77
C THR A 30 -0.50 12.98 -16.83
N SER A 31 -1.58 13.72 -16.56
CA SER A 31 -1.55 14.78 -15.56
C SER A 31 -1.47 14.19 -14.16
N LEU A 32 -0.99 14.98 -13.18
CA LEU A 32 -0.96 14.55 -11.78
C LEU A 32 -2.37 14.23 -11.26
N LEU A 33 -3.36 15.03 -11.65
CA LEU A 33 -4.74 14.79 -11.24
C LEU A 33 -5.28 13.47 -11.79
N ASP A 34 -5.00 13.16 -13.04
CA ASP A 34 -5.41 11.89 -13.65
C ASP A 34 -4.64 10.71 -13.02
N ALA A 35 -3.37 10.90 -12.68
CA ALA A 35 -2.60 9.88 -11.95
C ALA A 35 -3.22 9.53 -10.60
N LEU A 36 -3.72 10.53 -9.87
CA LEU A 36 -4.43 10.31 -8.61
C LEU A 36 -5.76 9.55 -8.79
N ARG A 37 -6.29 9.50 -10.00
CA ARG A 37 -7.49 8.74 -10.37
C ARG A 37 -7.19 7.42 -11.06
N SER A 38 -5.91 7.06 -11.19
CA SER A 38 -5.52 5.79 -11.79
C SER A 38 -6.01 4.60 -10.95
N PRO A 39 -6.16 3.41 -11.55
CA PRO A 39 -6.82 2.29 -10.88
C PRO A 39 -6.20 1.92 -9.53
N LEU A 40 -4.86 1.84 -9.43
CA LEU A 40 -4.21 1.51 -8.15
C LEU A 40 -4.44 2.58 -7.09
N PHE A 41 -4.38 3.87 -7.46
CA PHE A 41 -4.67 4.98 -6.54
C PHE A 41 -6.11 4.95 -6.08
N MET A 42 -7.04 4.65 -6.96
CA MET A 42 -8.46 4.52 -6.58
C MET A 42 -8.68 3.31 -5.66
N ALA A 43 -7.98 2.20 -5.89
CA ALA A 43 -8.03 1.05 -4.98
C ALA A 43 -7.51 1.42 -3.58
N TYR A 44 -6.44 2.20 -3.49
CA TYR A 44 -5.95 2.74 -2.22
C TYR A 44 -6.99 3.65 -1.55
N HIS A 45 -7.61 4.54 -2.30
CA HIS A 45 -8.65 5.44 -1.80
C HIS A 45 -9.84 4.66 -1.24
N ASP A 46 -10.31 3.66 -1.99
CA ASP A 46 -11.55 2.94 -1.67
C ASP A 46 -11.36 1.91 -0.55
N ASN A 47 -10.16 1.40 -0.34
CA ASN A 47 -9.87 0.33 0.61
C ASN A 47 -9.20 0.80 1.91
N GLN A 48 -8.82 2.07 2.02
CA GLN A 48 -8.27 2.59 3.27
C GLN A 48 -9.40 2.94 4.26
N PRO A 49 -9.22 2.65 5.54
CA PRO A 49 -8.07 1.97 6.15
C PRO A 49 -8.02 0.48 5.80
N PHE A 50 -6.81 -0.05 5.57
CA PHE A 50 -6.62 -1.47 5.23
C PHE A 50 -6.83 -2.39 6.44
N ASN A 51 -6.95 -1.84 7.63
CA ASN A 51 -7.12 -2.57 8.88
C ASN A 51 -7.79 -1.66 9.90
N ASP A 52 -8.67 -2.22 10.72
CA ASP A 52 -9.31 -1.48 11.81
C ASP A 52 -8.31 -1.10 12.91
N ASN A 53 -7.24 -1.88 13.04
CA ASN A 53 -6.14 -1.58 13.94
C ASN A 53 -5.15 -0.62 13.30
N MET A 54 -5.11 0.62 13.77
CA MET A 54 -4.26 1.66 13.19
C MET A 54 -2.76 1.48 13.50
N LEU A 55 -2.39 0.49 14.29
CA LEU A 55 -1.00 0.04 14.44
C LEU A 55 -0.58 -0.93 13.32
N ARG A 56 -1.50 -1.27 12.42
CA ARG A 56 -1.28 -2.14 11.27
C ARG A 56 -1.77 -1.48 9.98
N PRO A 57 -1.29 -0.25 9.64
CA PRO A 57 -1.87 0.53 8.54
C PRO A 57 -1.29 0.20 7.17
N CYS A 58 -0.12 -0.43 7.08
CA CYS A 58 0.60 -0.57 5.83
C CYS A 58 0.13 -1.77 5.02
N PRO A 59 -0.24 -1.59 3.74
CA PRO A 59 -0.65 -2.71 2.91
C PRO A 59 0.51 -3.65 2.55
N MET A 60 1.76 -3.16 2.55
CA MET A 60 2.91 -4.00 2.25
C MET A 60 3.36 -4.83 3.47
N LEU A 61 3.49 -4.19 4.63
CA LEU A 61 4.09 -4.83 5.81
C LEU A 61 3.06 -5.54 6.67
N GLU A 62 1.84 -5.02 6.77
CA GLU A 62 0.87 -5.52 7.74
C GLU A 62 -0.39 -6.13 7.11
N ASN A 63 -0.66 -5.80 5.84
CA ASN A 63 -1.84 -6.28 5.12
C ASN A 63 -1.48 -6.74 3.71
N PRO A 64 -0.53 -7.68 3.54
CA PRO A 64 -0.01 -8.03 2.22
C PRO A 64 -1.07 -8.59 1.27
N GLU A 65 -2.10 -9.26 1.78
CA GLU A 65 -3.20 -9.75 0.93
C GLU A 65 -4.01 -8.61 0.31
N ALA A 66 -4.15 -7.49 1.01
CA ALA A 66 -4.80 -6.30 0.45
C ALA A 66 -3.97 -5.72 -0.71
N LEU A 67 -2.65 -5.62 -0.55
CA LEU A 67 -1.76 -5.16 -1.62
C LEU A 67 -1.81 -6.10 -2.83
N ARG A 68 -1.71 -7.40 -2.59
CA ARG A 68 -1.79 -8.43 -3.64
C ARG A 68 -3.07 -8.27 -4.45
N ALA A 69 -4.20 -8.18 -3.77
CA ALA A 69 -5.50 -8.03 -4.41
C ALA A 69 -5.60 -6.74 -5.24
N MET A 70 -5.15 -5.62 -4.69
CA MET A 70 -5.19 -4.32 -5.38
C MET A 70 -4.32 -4.31 -6.63
N VAL A 71 -3.09 -4.78 -6.55
CA VAL A 71 -2.18 -4.81 -7.71
C VAL A 71 -2.74 -5.72 -8.82
N LYS A 72 -3.24 -6.89 -8.47
CA LYS A 72 -3.82 -7.83 -9.45
C LYS A 72 -5.11 -7.29 -10.07
N ALA A 73 -6.00 -6.72 -9.27
CA ALA A 73 -7.28 -6.21 -9.75
C ALA A 73 -7.12 -4.97 -10.66
N THR A 74 -6.09 -4.17 -10.43
CA THR A 74 -5.89 -2.91 -11.16
C THR A 74 -4.96 -3.02 -12.36
N GLY A 75 -4.29 -4.16 -12.54
CA GLY A 75 -3.31 -4.35 -13.60
C GLY A 75 -2.05 -3.50 -13.46
N ALA A 76 -1.77 -2.98 -12.25
CA ALA A 76 -0.56 -2.21 -12.01
C ALA A 76 0.69 -3.06 -12.28
N VAL A 77 1.68 -2.44 -12.91
CA VAL A 77 2.93 -3.11 -13.31
C VAL A 77 4.08 -2.72 -12.40
N ASN A 78 5.05 -3.62 -12.26
CA ASN A 78 6.25 -3.35 -11.49
C ASN A 78 7.08 -2.22 -12.10
N THR A 79 7.55 -1.31 -11.27
CA THR A 79 8.32 -0.13 -11.65
C THR A 79 9.79 -0.17 -11.20
N ASP A 80 10.21 -1.27 -10.59
CA ASP A 80 11.63 -1.50 -10.29
C ASP A 80 12.30 -2.13 -11.52
N TYR A 81 13.00 -1.31 -12.29
CA TYR A 81 13.62 -1.73 -13.53
C TYR A 81 14.95 -2.49 -13.34
N GLN A 82 15.55 -2.39 -12.16
CA GLN A 82 16.80 -3.09 -11.85
C GLN A 82 16.55 -4.48 -11.29
N SER A 83 15.54 -4.60 -10.44
CA SER A 83 15.19 -5.85 -9.77
C SER A 83 13.66 -6.03 -9.76
N PRO A 84 13.05 -6.28 -10.92
CA PRO A 84 11.60 -6.45 -11.01
C PRO A 84 11.12 -7.54 -10.06
N GLU A 85 10.07 -7.25 -9.31
CA GLU A 85 9.50 -8.16 -8.33
C GLU A 85 7.99 -8.26 -8.53
N SER A 86 7.48 -9.49 -8.66
CA SER A 86 6.04 -9.71 -8.70
C SER A 86 5.40 -9.37 -7.35
N VAL A 87 4.14 -8.96 -7.38
CA VAL A 87 3.41 -8.68 -6.14
C VAL A 87 3.28 -9.94 -5.28
N ASP A 88 3.18 -11.12 -5.89
CA ASP A 88 3.16 -12.38 -5.14
C ASP A 88 4.45 -12.60 -4.37
N HIS A 89 5.60 -12.41 -5.00
CA HIS A 89 6.91 -12.56 -4.35
C HIS A 89 7.07 -11.57 -3.19
N LEU A 90 6.73 -10.30 -3.42
CA LEU A 90 6.79 -9.26 -2.37
C LEU A 90 5.88 -9.61 -1.18
N CYS A 91 4.63 -9.97 -1.46
CA CYS A 91 3.66 -10.26 -0.40
C CYS A 91 3.99 -11.56 0.34
N ASP A 92 4.55 -12.56 -0.33
CA ASP A 92 5.02 -13.78 0.33
C ASP A 92 6.18 -13.49 1.29
N LYS A 93 7.07 -12.55 0.96
CA LYS A 93 8.14 -12.10 1.86
C LYS A 93 7.61 -11.38 3.09
N THR A 94 6.60 -10.55 2.94
CA THR A 94 6.08 -9.71 4.03
C THR A 94 5.05 -10.40 4.91
N THR A 95 4.44 -11.47 4.44
CA THR A 95 3.43 -12.22 5.20
C THR A 95 3.94 -12.69 6.57
N PRO A 96 5.13 -13.31 6.72
CA PRO A 96 5.65 -13.69 8.04
C PRO A 96 5.82 -12.50 8.98
N TYR A 97 6.24 -11.36 8.47
CA TYR A 97 6.35 -10.13 9.27
C TYR A 97 4.96 -9.67 9.76
N ALA A 98 3.98 -9.64 8.85
CA ALA A 98 2.61 -9.25 9.19
C ALA A 98 2.02 -10.16 10.27
N GLU A 99 2.18 -11.46 10.14
CA GLU A 99 1.70 -12.45 11.09
C GLU A 99 2.39 -12.35 12.45
N ASN A 100 3.70 -12.09 12.45
CA ASN A 100 4.48 -11.96 13.67
C ASN A 100 4.14 -10.68 14.47
N TRP A 101 3.86 -9.58 13.78
CA TRP A 101 3.48 -8.31 14.41
C TRP A 101 2.04 -8.29 14.90
N LYS A 102 1.14 -9.00 14.23
CA LYS A 102 -0.31 -8.97 14.48
C LYS A 102 -0.70 -9.15 15.96
N PRO A 103 -0.25 -10.18 16.70
CA PRO A 103 -0.68 -10.38 18.09
C PRO A 103 -0.29 -9.22 18.99
N THR A 104 0.93 -8.71 18.83
CA THR A 104 1.43 -7.57 19.63
C THR A 104 0.66 -6.30 19.30
N ALA A 105 0.46 -6.02 18.03
CA ALA A 105 -0.29 -4.85 17.59
C ALA A 105 -1.74 -4.88 18.07
N ASP A 106 -2.40 -6.03 17.98
CA ASP A 106 -3.80 -6.18 18.40
C ASP A 106 -3.93 -6.04 19.93
N ARG A 107 -3.00 -6.59 20.69
CA ARG A 107 -2.96 -6.41 22.15
C ARG A 107 -2.77 -4.94 22.53
N LEU A 108 -1.77 -4.29 21.96
CA LEU A 108 -1.52 -2.87 22.24
C LEU A 108 -2.70 -1.98 21.83
N TRP A 109 -3.31 -2.25 20.70
CA TRP A 109 -4.48 -1.53 20.25
C TRP A 109 -5.64 -1.65 21.23
N SER A 110 -5.97 -2.87 21.66
CA SER A 110 -7.08 -3.11 22.59
C SER A 110 -6.83 -2.53 23.98
N GLU A 111 -5.58 -2.57 24.47
CA GLU A 111 -5.21 -2.08 25.80
C GLU A 111 -5.13 -0.55 25.88
N THR A 112 -4.77 0.11 24.79
CA THR A 112 -4.46 1.55 24.77
C THR A 112 -5.34 2.33 23.81
N CYS A 113 -5.15 2.13 22.52
CA CYS A 113 -5.72 3.01 21.50
C CYS A 113 -7.23 2.88 21.36
N ALA A 114 -7.76 1.66 21.42
CA ALA A 114 -9.20 1.44 21.31
C ALA A 114 -9.97 2.08 22.48
N LYS A 115 -9.36 2.11 23.66
CA LYS A 115 -9.95 2.70 24.87
C LYS A 115 -9.88 4.22 24.89
N CYS A 116 -8.86 4.82 24.30
CA CYS A 116 -8.68 6.27 24.34
C CYS A 116 -9.50 7.01 23.26
N GLY A 117 -9.96 6.34 22.23
CA GLY A 117 -10.77 6.91 21.13
C GLY A 117 -10.08 7.99 20.30
N LYS A 118 -8.79 8.24 20.49
CA LYS A 118 -8.07 9.36 19.85
C LYS A 118 -7.41 8.98 18.52
N CYS A 119 -7.34 7.69 18.21
CA CYS A 119 -6.67 7.19 17.02
C CYS A 119 -7.63 6.85 15.87
N ASN A 120 -8.89 7.16 16.03
CA ASN A 120 -9.92 6.91 15.02
C ASN A 120 -10.17 8.14 14.15
#